data_e49c004cb18a7e01f23172a663d068c5
#
_entry.id   e49c004cb18a7e01f23172a663d068c5
#
_cell.length_a   1.000
_cell.length_b   1.000
_cell.length_c   1.000
_cell.angle_alpha   90.00
_cell.angle_beta   90.00
_cell.angle_gamma   90.00
#
_symmetry.space_group_name_H-M   'P 1'
#
loop_
_entity.id
_entity.type
_entity.pdbx_description
1 polymer ?
#
loop_
_entity_poly.entity_id
_entity_poly.type
_entity_poly.pdbx_seq_one_letter_code
_entity_poly.pdbx_strand_id
1 'polypeptide(L)'
;MKTTKHERLLVLGVGLVLSAVAGAAGLDGTTALKCTGLEGYSCEPGKACSKVKPESNTPPVVTIDPANKTVKTPYRSDLLPIANSAVNSEQLQFQGTSLKFAWSTVINRNTGKLTLTVADRMGAYVIFGECKAAGGT
;
A
#
# COMPACT_ATOMS: atom_id res chain seq x y z
N MET A 1 -3.19 -75.38 29.00
CA MET A 1 -3.08 -73.97 29.42
C MET A 1 -2.15 -73.29 28.50
N LYS A 2 -2.62 -72.47 27.54
CA LYS A 2 -1.80 -71.62 26.65
C LYS A 2 -2.27 -70.22 26.78
N THR A 3 -1.47 -69.40 27.41
CA THR A 3 -1.67 -67.96 27.64
C THR A 3 -1.28 -67.20 26.37
N THR A 4 -2.27 -66.57 25.73
CA THR A 4 -2.06 -65.71 24.55
C THR A 4 -1.78 -64.28 25.04
N LYS A 5 -0.61 -63.82 24.76
CA LYS A 5 -0.10 -62.47 25.08
C LYS A 5 -0.57 -61.53 23.97
N HIS A 6 -1.49 -60.60 24.27
CA HIS A 6 -1.89 -59.53 23.38
C HIS A 6 -0.86 -58.40 23.42
N GLU A 7 -0.09 -58.25 22.38
CA GLU A 7 0.71 -57.04 22.15
C GLU A 7 -0.20 -55.93 21.64
N ARG A 8 -0.28 -54.86 22.42
CA ARG A 8 -0.94 -53.62 22.02
C ARG A 8 0.06 -52.78 21.23
N LEU A 9 -0.16 -52.70 19.93
CA LEU A 9 0.57 -51.77 19.05
C LEU A 9 0.06 -50.33 19.32
N LEU A 10 0.89 -49.50 19.95
CA LEU A 10 0.69 -48.07 20.11
C LEU A 10 1.12 -47.39 18.80
N VAL A 11 0.13 -46.99 17.99
CA VAL A 11 0.40 -46.13 16.82
C VAL A 11 0.49 -44.69 17.30
N LEU A 12 1.70 -44.19 17.42
CA LEU A 12 1.95 -42.75 17.61
C LEU A 12 1.67 -42.02 16.30
N GLY A 13 0.50 -41.37 16.23
CA GLY A 13 0.18 -40.45 15.13
C GLY A 13 1.00 -39.16 15.25
N VAL A 14 2.03 -39.00 14.43
CA VAL A 14 2.74 -37.75 14.27
C VAL A 14 1.83 -36.81 13.48
N GLY A 15 1.14 -35.90 14.20
CA GLY A 15 0.37 -34.83 13.61
C GLY A 15 1.33 -33.81 12.96
N LEU A 16 1.37 -33.79 11.62
CA LEU A 16 2.06 -32.77 10.85
C LEU A 16 1.26 -31.48 10.95
N VAL A 17 1.66 -30.57 11.83
CA VAL A 17 1.10 -29.21 11.89
C VAL A 17 1.69 -28.44 10.69
N LEU A 18 0.94 -28.38 9.58
CA LEU A 18 1.23 -27.44 8.51
C LEU A 18 0.93 -26.03 9.04
N SER A 19 1.95 -25.35 9.51
CA SER A 19 1.88 -23.90 9.73
C SER A 19 1.74 -23.24 8.36
N ALA A 20 0.53 -22.83 7.99
CA ALA A 20 0.29 -21.96 6.86
C ALA A 20 0.99 -20.64 7.17
N VAL A 21 2.16 -20.41 6.57
CA VAL A 21 2.78 -19.10 6.49
C VAL A 21 1.85 -18.29 5.58
N ALA A 22 0.96 -17.48 6.18
CA ALA A 22 0.24 -16.44 5.45
C ALA A 22 1.29 -15.42 5.01
N GLY A 23 1.95 -15.70 3.90
CA GLY A 23 2.77 -14.71 3.20
C GLY A 23 1.86 -13.55 2.88
N ALA A 24 2.21 -12.35 3.32
CA ALA A 24 1.54 -11.13 2.90
C ALA A 24 1.57 -11.14 1.37
N ALA A 25 0.42 -11.41 0.74
CA ALA A 25 0.31 -11.36 -0.71
C ALA A 25 0.67 -9.92 -1.11
N GLY A 26 1.73 -9.76 -1.90
CA GLY A 26 2.17 -8.45 -2.36
C GLY A 26 1.03 -7.74 -3.09
N LEU A 27 1.03 -6.43 -3.09
CA LEU A 27 0.02 -5.62 -3.77
C LEU A 27 0.01 -5.95 -5.27
N ASP A 28 -1.14 -6.29 -5.83
CA ASP A 28 -1.27 -6.80 -7.20
C ASP A 28 -1.38 -5.70 -8.28
N GLY A 29 -1.70 -4.47 -7.87
CA GLY A 29 -1.91 -3.36 -8.79
C GLY A 29 -3.28 -3.33 -9.46
N THR A 30 -4.19 -4.23 -9.12
CA THR A 30 -5.57 -4.29 -9.63
C THR A 30 -6.60 -4.00 -8.55
N THR A 31 -6.31 -4.40 -7.31
CA THR A 31 -7.16 -4.15 -6.14
C THR A 31 -7.00 -2.71 -5.67
N ALA A 32 -8.10 -2.09 -5.25
CA ALA A 32 -8.07 -0.75 -4.66
C ALA A 32 -7.16 -0.72 -3.41
N LEU A 33 -6.42 0.37 -3.24
CA LEU A 33 -5.45 0.57 -2.17
C LEU A 33 -5.90 1.72 -1.27
N LYS A 34 -5.76 1.53 0.04
CA LYS A 34 -5.81 2.62 1.03
C LYS A 34 -4.38 2.98 1.44
N CYS A 35 -3.99 4.22 1.17
CA CYS A 35 -2.66 4.73 1.44
C CYS A 35 -2.73 5.84 2.49
N THR A 36 -1.95 5.69 3.55
CA THR A 36 -1.87 6.66 4.65
C THR A 36 -0.57 7.45 4.54
N GLY A 37 -0.66 8.78 4.48
CA GLY A 37 0.52 9.66 4.50
C GLY A 37 1.05 9.78 5.93
N LEU A 38 2.32 9.44 6.13
CA LEU A 38 2.98 9.47 7.44
C LEU A 38 3.87 10.69 7.62
N GLU A 39 4.51 11.14 6.55
CA GLU A 39 5.47 12.24 6.56
C GLU A 39 5.41 13.01 5.23
N GLY A 40 5.45 14.33 5.29
CA GLY A 40 5.39 15.18 4.12
C GLY A 40 6.42 16.31 4.15
N TYR A 41 6.85 16.72 2.97
CA TYR A 41 7.76 17.85 2.75
C TYR A 41 7.22 18.75 1.65
N SER A 42 7.31 20.06 1.87
CA SER A 42 7.05 21.10 0.87
C SER A 42 8.37 21.69 0.40
N CYS A 43 8.56 21.73 -0.90
CA CYS A 43 9.78 22.25 -1.56
C CYS A 43 9.40 23.37 -2.51
N GLU A 44 9.96 24.56 -2.30
CA GLU A 44 9.79 25.73 -3.15
C GLU A 44 11.10 26.10 -3.84
N PRO A 45 11.08 26.69 -5.04
CA PRO A 45 12.29 27.13 -5.73
C PRO A 45 13.14 28.06 -4.87
N GLY A 46 14.43 27.78 -4.77
CA GLY A 46 15.41 28.61 -4.03
C GLY A 46 15.33 28.51 -2.51
N LYS A 47 14.51 27.62 -1.95
CA LYS A 47 14.37 27.38 -0.51
C LYS A 47 14.69 25.93 -0.16
N ALA A 48 15.13 25.69 1.08
CA ALA A 48 15.21 24.33 1.62
C ALA A 48 13.79 23.75 1.78
N CYS A 49 13.63 22.45 1.52
CA CYS A 49 12.37 21.77 1.78
C CYS A 49 12.04 21.79 3.29
N SER A 50 10.80 22.06 3.61
CA SER A 50 10.30 22.08 4.99
C SER A 50 9.33 20.95 5.25
N LYS A 51 9.37 20.36 6.45
CA LYS A 51 8.44 19.33 6.86
C LYS A 51 7.04 19.90 7.00
N VAL A 52 6.08 19.25 6.35
CA VAL A 52 4.66 19.61 6.44
C VAL A 52 4.02 18.75 7.52
N LYS A 53 3.34 19.39 8.47
CA LYS A 53 2.51 18.69 9.45
C LYS A 53 1.11 18.52 8.88
N PRO A 54 0.47 17.35 9.04
CA PRO A 54 -0.95 17.21 8.73
C PRO A 54 -1.76 18.24 9.53
N GLU A 55 -2.77 18.85 8.88
CA GLU A 55 -3.66 19.83 9.52
C GLU A 55 -4.50 19.21 10.66
N SER A 56 -4.64 17.90 10.67
CA SER A 56 -5.34 17.14 11.73
C SER A 56 -4.40 16.11 12.35
N ASN A 57 -4.69 15.70 13.59
CA ASN A 57 -3.99 14.60 14.26
C ASN A 57 -4.24 13.23 13.59
N THR A 58 -5.12 13.18 12.59
CA THR A 58 -5.42 11.97 11.83
C THR A 58 -4.64 12.03 10.51
N PRO A 59 -3.78 11.04 10.23
CA PRO A 59 -3.06 10.99 8.96
C PRO A 59 -4.03 10.95 7.77
N PRO A 60 -3.75 11.70 6.69
CA PRO A 60 -4.59 11.72 5.51
C PRO A 60 -4.59 10.35 4.82
N VAL A 61 -5.76 9.87 4.43
CA VAL A 61 -5.92 8.62 3.69
C VAL A 61 -6.31 8.93 2.24
N VAL A 62 -5.51 8.40 1.32
CA VAL A 62 -5.76 8.44 -0.12
C VAL A 62 -6.20 7.05 -0.56
N THR A 63 -7.26 6.97 -1.35
CA THR A 63 -7.68 5.71 -1.98
C THR A 63 -7.28 5.72 -3.45
N ILE A 64 -6.47 4.76 -3.87
CA ILE A 64 -6.07 4.55 -5.26
C ILE A 64 -6.88 3.35 -5.77
N ASP A 65 -7.66 3.55 -6.82
CA ASP A 65 -8.45 2.51 -7.47
C ASP A 65 -7.94 2.29 -8.90
N PRO A 66 -7.05 1.32 -9.11
CA PRO A 66 -6.47 1.06 -10.42
C PRO A 66 -7.51 0.53 -11.43
N ALA A 67 -8.49 -0.25 -10.97
CA ALA A 67 -9.52 -0.83 -11.83
C ALA A 67 -10.42 0.27 -12.45
N ASN A 68 -10.81 1.25 -11.65
CA ASN A 68 -11.60 2.39 -12.09
C ASN A 68 -10.74 3.58 -12.57
N LYS A 69 -9.42 3.46 -12.54
CA LYS A 69 -8.45 4.50 -12.89
C LYS A 69 -8.69 5.83 -12.17
N THR A 70 -8.96 5.77 -10.88
CA THR A 70 -9.27 6.95 -10.06
C THR A 70 -8.47 6.99 -8.75
N VAL A 71 -8.27 8.22 -8.26
CA VAL A 71 -7.73 8.48 -6.93
C VAL A 71 -8.67 9.39 -6.17
N LYS A 72 -9.04 8.99 -4.95
CA LYS A 72 -9.80 9.79 -4.00
C LYS A 72 -8.87 10.31 -2.91
N THR A 73 -8.91 11.61 -2.67
CA THR A 73 -8.13 12.26 -1.60
C THR A 73 -9.06 12.90 -0.58
N PRO A 74 -8.62 13.13 0.66
CA PRO A 74 -9.43 13.81 1.66
C PRO A 74 -9.59 15.32 1.40
N TYR A 75 -8.77 15.88 0.51
CA TYR A 75 -8.71 17.33 0.24
C TYR A 75 -9.62 17.79 -0.90
N ARG A 76 -10.26 16.84 -1.60
CA ARG A 76 -11.11 17.13 -2.76
C ARG A 76 -12.33 16.23 -2.78
N SER A 77 -13.45 16.79 -3.26
CA SER A 77 -14.69 16.03 -3.47
C SER A 77 -14.68 15.24 -4.79
N ASP A 78 -13.94 15.73 -5.80
CA ASP A 78 -13.80 15.09 -7.11
C ASP A 78 -12.73 13.99 -7.10
N LEU A 79 -12.92 12.99 -7.95
CA LEU A 79 -11.95 11.94 -8.20
C LEU A 79 -10.87 12.44 -9.17
N LEU A 80 -9.62 12.13 -8.88
CA LEU A 80 -8.50 12.41 -9.78
C LEU A 80 -8.31 11.23 -10.75
N PRO A 81 -8.12 11.47 -12.04
CA PRO A 81 -7.87 10.39 -13.00
C PRO A 81 -6.45 9.86 -12.88
N ILE A 82 -6.29 8.54 -12.98
CA ILE A 82 -5.00 7.88 -13.25
C ILE A 82 -4.81 7.87 -14.75
N ALA A 83 -3.87 8.69 -15.24
CA ALA A 83 -3.56 8.78 -16.68
C ALA A 83 -2.68 7.62 -17.15
N ASN A 84 -1.69 7.24 -16.31
CA ASN A 84 -0.78 6.14 -16.60
C ASN A 84 -0.53 5.29 -15.36
N SER A 85 -0.28 4.01 -15.59
CA SER A 85 0.12 3.05 -14.58
C SER A 85 1.16 2.09 -15.13
N ALA A 86 2.08 1.65 -14.27
CA ALA A 86 3.03 0.60 -14.55
C ALA A 86 3.14 -0.32 -13.34
N VAL A 87 3.25 -1.61 -13.60
CA VAL A 87 3.37 -2.66 -12.59
C VAL A 87 4.51 -3.58 -12.97
N ASN A 88 5.42 -3.82 -12.04
CA ASN A 88 6.47 -4.84 -12.19
C ASN A 88 6.55 -5.69 -10.90
N SER A 89 7.57 -6.54 -10.79
CA SER A 89 7.74 -7.43 -9.64
C SER A 89 7.99 -6.70 -8.31
N GLU A 90 8.50 -5.46 -8.34
CA GLU A 90 8.96 -4.75 -7.17
C GLU A 90 8.04 -3.59 -6.78
N GLN A 91 7.40 -2.95 -7.76
CA GLN A 91 6.66 -1.71 -7.52
C GLN A 91 5.43 -1.53 -8.39
N LEU A 92 4.51 -0.73 -7.87
CA LEU A 92 3.38 -0.15 -8.59
C LEU A 92 3.68 1.33 -8.81
N GLN A 93 3.34 1.84 -10.00
CA GLN A 93 3.46 3.25 -10.33
C GLN A 93 2.14 3.75 -10.88
N PHE A 94 1.69 4.89 -10.38
CA PHE A 94 0.52 5.59 -10.90
C PHE A 94 0.83 7.07 -11.06
N GLN A 95 0.28 7.69 -12.08
CA GLN A 95 0.46 9.12 -12.31
C GLN A 95 -0.76 9.74 -12.99
N GLY A 96 -0.94 11.02 -12.77
CA GLY A 96 -2.03 11.76 -13.36
C GLY A 96 -1.83 13.27 -13.24
N THR A 97 -2.78 14.00 -13.80
CA THR A 97 -2.80 15.45 -13.77
C THR A 97 -4.17 15.96 -13.35
N SER A 98 -4.19 17.13 -12.78
CA SER A 98 -5.37 17.98 -12.58
C SER A 98 -5.10 19.33 -13.26
N LEU A 99 -6.09 20.20 -13.33
CA LEU A 99 -5.93 21.55 -13.91
C LEU A 99 -4.81 22.38 -13.24
N LYS A 100 -4.44 22.07 -12.00
CA LYS A 100 -3.51 22.87 -11.20
C LYS A 100 -2.20 22.17 -10.86
N PHE A 101 -2.14 20.83 -10.96
CA PHE A 101 -0.96 20.06 -10.52
C PHE A 101 -0.82 18.76 -11.30
N ALA A 102 0.39 18.22 -11.30
CA ALA A 102 0.71 16.85 -11.70
C ALA A 102 1.06 16.04 -10.44
N TRP A 103 0.78 14.75 -10.47
CA TRP A 103 1.12 13.86 -9.37
C TRP A 103 1.64 12.53 -9.88
N SER A 104 2.51 11.91 -9.08
CA SER A 104 2.97 10.56 -9.33
C SER A 104 3.16 9.83 -8.00
N THR A 105 2.96 8.52 -8.00
CA THR A 105 3.19 7.68 -6.84
C THR A 105 3.93 6.41 -7.23
N VAL A 106 4.82 6.00 -6.34
CA VAL A 106 5.55 4.73 -6.40
C VAL A 106 5.27 3.98 -5.10
N ILE A 107 4.84 2.73 -5.21
CA ILE A 107 4.50 1.87 -4.08
C ILE A 107 5.33 0.60 -4.18
N ASN A 108 6.10 0.29 -3.15
CA ASN A 108 6.79 -0.99 -3.06
C ASN A 108 5.75 -2.11 -2.86
N ARG A 109 5.70 -3.08 -3.76
CA ARG A 109 4.70 -4.15 -3.76
C ARG A 109 4.78 -5.07 -2.54
N ASN A 110 5.97 -5.27 -2.02
CA ASN A 110 6.21 -6.24 -0.95
C ASN A 110 6.00 -5.62 0.43
N THR A 111 6.31 -4.33 0.58
CA THR A 111 6.25 -3.63 1.88
C THR A 111 5.08 -2.66 2.00
N GLY A 112 4.43 -2.30 0.89
CA GLY A 112 3.40 -1.27 0.84
C GLY A 112 3.93 0.16 1.01
N LYS A 113 5.23 0.37 1.15
CA LYS A 113 5.80 1.72 1.32
C LYS A 113 5.54 2.58 0.09
N LEU A 114 5.07 3.79 0.34
CA LEU A 114 4.63 4.77 -0.65
C LEU A 114 5.56 5.97 -0.68
N THR A 115 5.88 6.43 -1.89
CA THR A 115 6.34 7.79 -2.16
C THR A 115 5.36 8.44 -3.13
N LEU A 116 4.70 9.52 -2.72
CA LEU A 116 3.81 10.33 -3.54
C LEU A 116 4.43 11.70 -3.75
N THR A 117 4.46 12.16 -4.99
CA THR A 117 4.87 13.52 -5.35
C THR A 117 3.71 14.26 -5.99
N VAL A 118 3.54 15.52 -5.61
CA VAL A 118 2.59 16.45 -6.22
C VAL A 118 3.35 17.71 -6.58
N ALA A 119 3.30 18.13 -7.83
CA ALA A 119 4.00 19.31 -8.29
C ALA A 119 3.03 20.27 -9.00
N ASP A 120 3.21 21.54 -8.72
CA ASP A 120 2.54 22.63 -9.41
C ASP A 120 3.56 23.71 -9.84
N ARG A 121 3.08 24.85 -10.31
CA ARG A 121 3.94 25.97 -10.75
C ARG A 121 4.71 26.64 -9.59
N MET A 122 4.32 26.39 -8.34
CA MET A 122 4.91 27.03 -7.15
C MET A 122 5.95 26.17 -6.48
N GLY A 123 5.89 24.86 -6.67
CA GLY A 123 6.79 23.92 -6.01
C GLY A 123 6.32 22.48 -6.08
N ALA A 124 6.79 21.69 -5.14
CA ALA A 124 6.44 20.27 -5.03
C ALA A 124 6.22 19.86 -3.57
N TYR A 125 5.35 18.88 -3.41
CA TYR A 125 5.17 18.15 -2.17
C TYR A 125 5.65 16.72 -2.36
N VAL A 126 6.39 16.21 -1.38
CA VAL A 126 6.80 14.80 -1.32
C VAL A 126 6.20 14.21 -0.05
N ILE A 127 5.45 13.13 -0.20
CA ILE A 127 4.75 12.47 0.90
C ILE A 127 5.23 11.02 0.94
N PHE A 128 5.67 10.59 2.11
CA PHE A 128 6.00 9.22 2.42
C PHE A 128 4.88 8.59 3.24
N GLY A 129 4.56 7.34 2.97
CA GLY A 129 3.46 6.66 3.62
C GLY A 129 3.45 5.16 3.39
N GLU A 130 2.30 4.57 3.65
CA GLU A 130 2.08 3.14 3.50
C GLU A 130 0.72 2.87 2.87
N CYS A 131 0.67 1.88 1.98
CA CYS A 131 -0.52 1.39 1.33
C CYS A 131 -0.85 -0.04 1.74
N LYS A 132 -2.14 -0.33 1.84
CA LYS A 132 -2.69 -1.67 2.04
C LYS A 132 -3.82 -1.90 1.04
N ALA A 133 -4.10 -3.14 0.69
CA ALA A 133 -5.29 -3.49 -0.09
C ALA A 133 -6.56 -3.04 0.68
N ALA A 134 -7.51 -2.41 -0.02
CA ALA A 134 -8.69 -1.82 0.62
C ALA A 134 -9.63 -2.86 1.27
N GLY A 135 -9.55 -4.12 0.89
CA GLY A 135 -10.30 -5.24 1.46
C GLY A 135 -9.53 -6.09 2.48
N GLY A 136 -8.27 -5.75 2.81
CA GLY A 136 -7.46 -6.43 3.82
C GLY A 136 -7.85 -5.94 5.22
N THR A 137 -8.42 -6.83 6.02
CA THR A 137 -8.61 -6.66 7.47
C THR A 137 -7.31 -6.92 8.23
#